data_96994736ca64c0b57adb092cc3ae5e1a
#
_entry.id   96994736ca64c0b57adb092cc3ae5e1a
#
_cell.length_a   1.000
_cell.length_b   1.000
_cell.length_c   1.000
_cell.angle_alpha   90.00
_cell.angle_beta   90.00
_cell.angle_gamma   90.00
#
_symmetry.space_group_name_H-M   'P 1'
#
loop_
_entity.id
_entity.type
_entity.pdbx_description
1 polymer ?
#
loop_
_entity_poly.entity_id
_entity_poly.type
_entity_poly.pdbx_seq_one_letter_code
_entity_poly.pdbx_strand_id
1 'polypeptide(L)'
;MSHIIYEPVKQRLQRSELAVPGSNPKMFEKALKSSADYVFLDLEDAVAPDDKVPARKNVIEAINDLDWQGHAKTISVRINSIDTHYMYRDVVEVVEQAGEKLDTILLPKAGTSSDIYMLSAMLNQIETAKGFSNRIGIEVLIETTLGMANVMDIAKKGREERLEAMHFGVADYAASCRARTTVIGGLNPDYPGDQWHAGLSQMLVACRAFGLRAIDGPFGDFNDPESYIDAAKRGAALGFEGKWAIHPSQIELANEVYTPPESEVTHAQQILIALDEAAKEGRGAAQQSRRMSGHGTCAGRASPGCRPLH
;
A
#
# COMPACT_ATOMS: atom_id res chain seq x y z
N MET A 1 -5.44 26.74 0.65
CA MET A 1 -5.72 25.30 0.72
C MET A 1 -7.18 25.06 0.36
N SER A 2 -7.47 24.03 -0.43
CA SER A 2 -8.85 23.62 -0.69
C SER A 2 -9.41 22.95 0.56
N HIS A 3 -10.65 23.27 0.94
CA HIS A 3 -11.34 22.63 2.07
C HIS A 3 -12.04 21.31 1.67
N ILE A 4 -11.96 20.93 0.40
CA ILE A 4 -12.55 19.70 -0.15
C ILE A 4 -11.50 18.67 -0.61
N ILE A 5 -10.22 18.96 -0.42
CA ILE A 5 -9.12 18.06 -0.80
C ILE A 5 -8.19 17.93 0.41
N TYR A 6 -7.99 16.69 0.83
CA TYR A 6 -6.97 16.36 1.82
C TYR A 6 -5.59 16.37 1.17
N GLU A 7 -4.62 16.95 1.86
CA GLU A 7 -3.22 16.84 1.44
C GLU A 7 -2.79 15.36 1.48
N PRO A 8 -2.06 14.88 0.48
CA PRO A 8 -1.56 13.52 0.49
C PRO A 8 -0.71 13.23 1.74
N VAL A 9 -0.78 12.00 2.23
CA VAL A 9 0.13 11.49 3.26
C VAL A 9 1.57 11.45 2.74
N LYS A 10 2.54 11.07 3.60
CA LYS A 10 3.92 10.82 3.20
C LYS A 10 3.93 9.88 1.99
N GLN A 11 4.52 10.35 0.90
CA GLN A 11 4.60 9.57 -0.32
C GLN A 11 5.74 8.56 -0.21
N ARG A 12 5.46 7.32 -0.60
CA ARG A 12 6.41 6.23 -0.69
C ARG A 12 6.29 5.60 -2.07
N LEU A 13 7.38 5.14 -2.63
CA LEU A 13 7.33 4.33 -3.84
C LEU A 13 6.86 2.93 -3.44
N GLN A 14 5.77 2.44 -4.05
CA GLN A 14 5.10 1.20 -3.68
C GLN A 14 4.54 0.44 -4.89
N ARG A 15 5.19 0.51 -6.06
CA ARG A 15 4.73 -0.20 -7.27
C ARG A 15 4.66 -1.70 -7.05
N SER A 16 5.66 -2.26 -6.38
CA SER A 16 5.69 -3.66 -5.96
C SER A 16 5.95 -3.77 -4.47
N GLU A 17 5.16 -4.60 -3.79
CA GLU A 17 5.28 -4.87 -2.37
C GLU A 17 5.57 -6.35 -2.14
N LEU A 18 6.82 -6.66 -1.77
CA LEU A 18 7.26 -8.03 -1.55
C LEU A 18 6.92 -8.52 -0.16
N ALA A 19 6.11 -9.57 -0.08
CA ALA A 19 5.83 -10.31 1.14
C ALA A 19 6.98 -11.27 1.46
N VAL A 20 7.54 -11.20 2.67
CA VAL A 20 8.66 -12.05 3.08
C VAL A 20 8.35 -12.70 4.44
N PRO A 21 8.22 -14.03 4.53
CA PRO A 21 7.96 -14.70 5.80
C PRO A 21 9.05 -14.43 6.84
N GLY A 22 8.66 -13.92 8.02
CA GLY A 22 9.58 -13.64 9.12
C GLY A 22 10.27 -14.89 9.69
N SER A 23 9.70 -16.06 9.44
CA SER A 23 10.28 -17.36 9.83
C SER A 23 11.47 -17.79 8.94
N ASN A 24 11.73 -17.09 7.81
CA ASN A 24 12.77 -17.50 6.87
C ASN A 24 13.84 -16.42 6.65
N PRO A 25 14.82 -16.27 7.55
CA PRO A 25 15.85 -15.23 7.47
C PRO A 25 16.72 -15.28 6.21
N LYS A 26 16.83 -16.47 5.56
CA LYS A 26 17.56 -16.60 4.28
C LYS A 26 16.96 -15.81 3.12
N MET A 27 15.70 -15.38 3.25
CA MET A 27 15.03 -14.58 2.23
C MET A 27 15.27 -13.07 2.39
N PHE A 28 15.67 -12.59 3.56
CA PHE A 28 15.76 -11.15 3.86
C PHE A 28 16.79 -10.44 2.99
N GLU A 29 18.02 -10.98 2.88
CA GLU A 29 19.03 -10.39 2.00
C GLU A 29 18.65 -10.44 0.52
N LYS A 30 17.88 -11.46 0.09
CA LYS A 30 17.38 -11.55 -1.29
C LYS A 30 16.32 -10.47 -1.53
N ALA A 31 15.45 -10.25 -0.57
CA ALA A 31 14.44 -9.20 -0.62
C ALA A 31 15.08 -7.80 -0.66
N LEU A 32 16.10 -7.57 0.18
CA LEU A 32 16.87 -6.33 0.17
C LEU A 32 17.47 -6.02 -1.21
N LYS A 33 18.05 -7.02 -1.87
CA LYS A 33 18.70 -6.90 -3.18
C LYS A 33 17.73 -6.95 -4.37
N SER A 34 16.46 -7.21 -4.13
CA SER A 34 15.44 -7.25 -5.19
C SER A 34 15.11 -5.84 -5.69
N SER A 35 14.38 -5.75 -6.79
CA SER A 35 13.85 -4.49 -7.34
C SER A 35 12.51 -4.06 -6.72
N ALA A 36 12.02 -4.76 -5.68
CA ALA A 36 10.82 -4.34 -4.98
C ALA A 36 11.00 -2.96 -4.33
N ASP A 37 10.00 -2.10 -4.45
CA ASP A 37 10.02 -0.78 -3.83
C ASP A 37 9.77 -0.87 -2.32
N TYR A 38 8.90 -1.78 -1.92
CA TYR A 38 8.45 -1.98 -0.56
C TYR A 38 8.62 -3.45 -0.17
N VAL A 39 9.10 -3.68 1.03
CA VAL A 39 9.24 -5.03 1.60
C VAL A 39 8.54 -5.06 2.94
N PHE A 40 7.63 -5.98 3.13
CA PHE A 40 7.13 -6.25 4.47
C PHE A 40 7.55 -7.63 4.95
N LEU A 41 8.10 -7.64 6.18
CA LEU A 41 8.45 -8.87 6.90
C LEU A 41 7.20 -9.34 7.63
N ASP A 42 6.76 -10.54 7.29
CA ASP A 42 5.47 -11.05 7.73
C ASP A 42 5.58 -11.84 9.02
N LEU A 43 4.77 -11.49 10.02
CA LEU A 43 4.59 -12.22 11.27
C LEU A 43 3.22 -12.90 11.34
N GLU A 44 2.37 -12.70 10.34
CA GLU A 44 0.99 -13.21 10.33
C GLU A 44 0.86 -14.53 9.55
N ASP A 45 0.10 -14.56 8.47
CA ASP A 45 -0.33 -15.80 7.80
C ASP A 45 0.81 -16.65 7.23
N ALA A 46 1.92 -16.04 6.83
CA ALA A 46 3.07 -16.79 6.33
C ALA A 46 3.96 -17.43 7.43
N VAL A 47 3.56 -17.30 8.71
CA VAL A 47 4.30 -17.82 9.85
C VAL A 47 3.42 -18.77 10.67
N ALA A 48 3.84 -20.02 10.84
CA ALA A 48 3.12 -20.98 11.67
C ALA A 48 3.08 -20.55 13.16
N PRO A 49 2.06 -20.97 13.94
CA PRO A 49 1.93 -20.59 15.35
C PRO A 49 3.18 -20.83 16.18
N ASP A 50 3.83 -21.96 16.03
CA ASP A 50 5.03 -22.33 16.78
C ASP A 50 6.27 -21.50 16.39
N ASP A 51 6.25 -20.90 15.21
CA ASP A 51 7.34 -20.06 14.68
C ASP A 51 7.16 -18.56 14.97
N LYS A 52 6.02 -18.12 15.53
CA LYS A 52 5.73 -16.70 15.77
C LYS A 52 6.80 -15.99 16.61
N VAL A 53 7.27 -16.63 17.67
CA VAL A 53 8.29 -16.05 18.56
C VAL A 53 9.67 -15.99 17.88
N PRO A 54 10.19 -17.07 17.27
CA PRO A 54 11.45 -17.00 16.50
C PRO A 54 11.36 -16.01 15.34
N ALA A 55 10.24 -15.96 14.61
CA ALA A 55 10.07 -15.06 13.48
C ALA A 55 10.18 -13.59 13.90
N ARG A 56 9.59 -13.21 15.04
CA ARG A 56 9.72 -11.85 15.59
C ARG A 56 11.18 -11.46 15.82
N LYS A 57 11.97 -12.38 16.37
CA LYS A 57 13.40 -12.19 16.61
C LYS A 57 14.17 -11.98 15.29
N ASN A 58 13.92 -12.84 14.32
CA ASN A 58 14.51 -12.73 12.98
C ASN A 58 14.19 -11.40 12.32
N VAL A 59 12.94 -10.92 12.44
CA VAL A 59 12.48 -9.65 11.89
C VAL A 59 13.19 -8.47 12.55
N ILE A 60 13.32 -8.48 13.88
CA ILE A 60 14.05 -7.44 14.62
C ILE A 60 15.52 -7.38 14.18
N GLU A 61 16.20 -8.53 14.09
CA GLU A 61 17.57 -8.63 13.61
C GLU A 61 17.70 -8.11 12.16
N ALA A 62 16.80 -8.52 11.27
CA ALA A 62 16.81 -8.09 9.87
C ALA A 62 16.63 -6.57 9.69
N ILE A 63 15.76 -5.93 10.49
CA ILE A 63 15.57 -4.47 10.43
C ILE A 63 16.83 -3.75 10.94
N ASN A 64 17.47 -4.27 11.97
CA ASN A 64 18.65 -3.64 12.57
C ASN A 64 19.93 -3.85 11.76
N ASP A 65 20.12 -5.02 11.18
CA ASP A 65 21.41 -5.43 10.60
C ASP A 65 21.50 -5.17 9.09
N LEU A 66 20.36 -5.05 8.40
CA LEU A 66 20.33 -4.81 6.96
C LEU A 66 20.08 -3.33 6.64
N ASP A 67 20.78 -2.82 5.62
CA ASP A 67 20.66 -1.43 5.18
C ASP A 67 19.51 -1.22 4.18
N TRP A 68 18.28 -1.29 4.67
CA TRP A 68 17.07 -1.11 3.86
C TRP A 68 17.01 0.27 3.21
N GLN A 69 17.37 1.31 3.94
CA GLN A 69 17.33 2.70 3.46
C GLN A 69 18.38 2.96 2.38
N GLY A 70 19.60 2.44 2.55
CA GLY A 70 20.66 2.55 1.54
C GLY A 70 20.33 1.83 0.24
N HIS A 71 19.40 0.86 0.28
CA HIS A 71 18.85 0.18 -0.89
C HIS A 71 17.54 0.80 -1.40
N ALA A 72 17.18 2.00 -0.92
CA ALA A 72 15.96 2.72 -1.27
C ALA A 72 14.67 1.90 -1.07
N LYS A 73 14.63 1.03 -0.04
CA LYS A 73 13.45 0.23 0.31
C LYS A 73 12.62 0.94 1.37
N THR A 74 11.31 0.89 1.23
CA THR A 74 10.41 1.05 2.37
C THR A 74 10.34 -0.27 3.10
N ILE A 75 10.68 -0.29 4.39
CA ILE A 75 10.63 -1.49 5.23
C ILE A 75 9.42 -1.45 6.17
N SER A 76 8.66 -2.52 6.17
CA SER A 76 7.46 -2.70 6.99
C SER A 76 7.45 -4.03 7.72
N VAL A 77 6.60 -4.15 8.72
CA VAL A 77 6.28 -5.42 9.38
C VAL A 77 4.78 -5.62 9.36
N ARG A 78 4.32 -6.74 8.76
CA ARG A 78 2.94 -7.18 8.95
C ARG A 78 2.85 -7.91 10.30
N ILE A 79 2.21 -7.27 11.26
CA ILE A 79 1.95 -7.83 12.58
C ILE A 79 0.78 -8.81 12.54
N ASN A 80 0.60 -9.60 13.59
CA ASN A 80 -0.60 -10.40 13.74
C ASN A 80 -1.84 -9.52 13.97
N SER A 81 -3.01 -10.05 13.63
CA SER A 81 -4.28 -9.35 13.80
C SER A 81 -4.61 -9.08 15.27
N ILE A 82 -5.36 -8.00 15.49
CA ILE A 82 -5.76 -7.51 16.81
C ILE A 82 -6.63 -8.49 17.61
N ASP A 83 -7.29 -9.43 16.95
CA ASP A 83 -8.09 -10.50 17.58
C ASP A 83 -7.24 -11.70 18.04
N THR A 84 -5.91 -11.62 17.90
CA THR A 84 -4.96 -12.64 18.34
C THR A 84 -4.21 -12.22 19.61
N HIS A 85 -3.69 -13.18 20.36
CA HIS A 85 -2.83 -12.91 21.51
C HIS A 85 -1.36 -12.61 21.12
N TYR A 86 -1.04 -12.58 19.83
CA TYR A 86 0.33 -12.29 19.33
C TYR A 86 0.58 -10.80 19.10
N MET A 87 -0.45 -10.07 18.65
CA MET A 87 -0.35 -8.70 18.15
C MET A 87 0.40 -7.74 19.08
N TYR A 88 0.04 -7.72 20.37
CA TYR A 88 0.65 -6.79 21.31
C TYR A 88 2.15 -7.02 21.49
N ARG A 89 2.58 -8.30 21.42
CA ARG A 89 4.01 -8.65 21.48
C ARG A 89 4.74 -8.25 20.20
N ASP A 90 4.10 -8.41 19.05
CA ASP A 90 4.68 -7.98 17.79
C ASP A 90 4.96 -6.47 17.82
N VAL A 91 3.97 -5.67 18.25
CA VAL A 91 4.13 -4.22 18.35
C VAL A 91 5.20 -3.84 19.36
N VAL A 92 5.09 -4.33 20.60
CA VAL A 92 6.02 -3.92 21.66
C VAL A 92 7.45 -4.36 21.35
N GLU A 93 7.67 -5.63 21.05
CA GLU A 93 9.03 -6.17 20.90
C GLU A 93 9.72 -5.66 19.62
N VAL A 94 8.99 -5.56 18.49
CA VAL A 94 9.57 -5.07 17.23
C VAL A 94 9.84 -3.58 17.32
N VAL A 95 8.87 -2.79 17.79
CA VAL A 95 9.01 -1.34 17.80
C VAL A 95 10.05 -0.87 18.84
N GLU A 96 10.06 -1.46 20.05
CA GLU A 96 11.06 -1.11 21.04
C GLU A 96 12.50 -1.37 20.61
N GLN A 97 12.73 -2.41 19.78
CA GLN A 97 14.08 -2.87 19.44
C GLN A 97 14.53 -2.46 18.03
N ALA A 98 13.60 -2.17 17.11
CA ALA A 98 13.90 -1.86 15.72
C ALA A 98 13.12 -0.68 15.13
N GLY A 99 12.26 -0.03 15.92
CA GLY A 99 11.34 1.00 15.44
C GLY A 99 12.02 2.24 14.84
N GLU A 100 13.22 2.61 15.30
CA GLU A 100 13.97 3.76 14.75
C GLU A 100 14.30 3.57 13.25
N LYS A 101 14.41 2.34 12.78
CA LYS A 101 14.70 1.99 11.38
C LYS A 101 13.48 1.53 10.59
N LEU A 102 12.32 1.40 11.25
CA LEU A 102 11.09 0.90 10.65
C LEU A 102 10.29 2.05 10.01
N ASP A 103 9.85 1.88 8.78
CA ASP A 103 9.05 2.87 8.09
C ASP A 103 7.57 2.79 8.44
N THR A 104 6.98 1.60 8.36
CA THR A 104 5.54 1.38 8.59
C THR A 104 5.28 0.07 9.32
N ILE A 105 4.10 -0.02 9.94
CA ILE A 105 3.49 -1.28 10.39
C ILE A 105 2.25 -1.53 9.54
N LEU A 106 2.14 -2.74 9.03
CA LEU A 106 0.99 -3.23 8.29
C LEU A 106 0.07 -4.02 9.23
N LEU A 107 -1.10 -3.46 9.52
CA LEU A 107 -2.12 -4.06 10.36
C LEU A 107 -3.09 -4.87 9.50
N PRO A 108 -3.14 -6.21 9.65
CA PRO A 108 -4.10 -7.04 8.95
C PRO A 108 -5.49 -6.94 9.58
N LYS A 109 -6.51 -7.35 8.80
CA LYS A 109 -7.89 -7.55 9.23
C LYS A 109 -8.51 -6.34 9.95
N ALA A 110 -8.10 -5.12 9.58
CA ALA A 110 -8.68 -3.90 10.14
C ALA A 110 -10.20 -3.88 9.91
N GLY A 111 -10.97 -3.84 10.97
CA GLY A 111 -12.43 -3.88 10.95
C GLY A 111 -13.09 -2.54 11.25
N THR A 112 -12.43 -1.70 12.05
CA THR A 112 -12.93 -0.40 12.50
C THR A 112 -11.80 0.63 12.62
N SER A 113 -12.17 1.89 12.70
CA SER A 113 -11.20 2.98 12.96
C SER A 113 -10.56 2.89 14.36
N SER A 114 -11.20 2.23 15.31
CA SER A 114 -10.65 1.99 16.66
C SER A 114 -9.40 1.12 16.64
N ASP A 115 -9.28 0.22 15.66
CA ASP A 115 -8.12 -0.66 15.51
C ASP A 115 -6.87 0.17 15.20
N ILE A 116 -7.02 1.20 14.36
CA ILE A 116 -5.94 2.12 14.02
C ILE A 116 -5.60 3.02 15.20
N TYR A 117 -6.60 3.55 15.90
CA TYR A 117 -6.39 4.38 17.09
C TYR A 117 -5.59 3.61 18.17
N MET A 118 -5.95 2.37 18.44
CA MET A 118 -5.25 1.53 19.41
C MET A 118 -3.77 1.36 19.03
N LEU A 119 -3.50 0.98 17.78
CA LEU A 119 -2.13 0.82 17.30
C LEU A 119 -1.37 2.15 17.32
N SER A 120 -2.00 3.26 16.89
CA SER A 120 -1.42 4.59 16.95
C SER A 120 -1.04 5.00 18.36
N ALA A 121 -1.91 4.72 19.35
CA ALA A 121 -1.65 5.01 20.75
C ALA A 121 -0.46 4.21 21.30
N MET A 122 -0.34 2.93 20.98
CA MET A 122 0.81 2.10 21.34
C MET A 122 2.11 2.64 20.74
N LEU A 123 2.11 2.94 19.44
CA LEU A 123 3.28 3.49 18.75
C LEU A 123 3.72 4.83 19.34
N ASN A 124 2.79 5.75 19.62
CA ASN A 124 3.08 7.03 20.25
C ASN A 124 3.79 6.87 21.63
N GLN A 125 3.32 5.91 22.43
CA GLN A 125 3.92 5.65 23.76
C GLN A 125 5.34 5.11 23.63
N ILE A 126 5.55 4.14 22.72
CA ILE A 126 6.87 3.50 22.52
C ILE A 126 7.87 4.53 21.92
N GLU A 127 7.46 5.22 20.85
CA GLU A 127 8.29 6.28 20.22
C GLU A 127 8.71 7.34 21.23
N THR A 128 7.77 7.79 22.08
CA THR A 128 8.07 8.78 23.15
C THR A 128 9.03 8.22 24.18
N ALA A 129 8.78 6.99 24.66
CA ALA A 129 9.61 6.35 25.68
C ALA A 129 11.04 6.07 25.19
N LYS A 130 11.20 5.75 23.91
CA LYS A 130 12.48 5.45 23.27
C LYS A 130 13.17 6.69 22.71
N GLY A 131 12.45 7.81 22.56
CA GLY A 131 12.99 9.04 21.99
C GLY A 131 13.28 8.95 20.49
N PHE A 132 12.47 8.22 19.73
CA PHE A 132 12.67 8.07 18.30
C PHE A 132 12.56 9.39 17.56
N SER A 133 13.40 9.57 16.56
CA SER A 133 13.39 10.75 15.69
C SER A 133 12.40 10.61 14.53
N ASN A 134 12.08 9.38 14.12
CA ASN A 134 11.10 9.06 13.10
C ASN A 134 9.70 8.80 13.72
N ARG A 135 8.69 8.96 12.89
CA ARG A 135 7.32 8.55 13.20
C ARG A 135 6.94 7.37 12.30
N ILE A 136 6.66 6.22 12.88
CA ILE A 136 6.27 5.01 12.16
C ILE A 136 4.86 5.20 11.59
N GLY A 137 4.70 5.01 10.27
CA GLY A 137 3.39 5.01 9.62
C GLY A 137 2.59 3.76 9.91
N ILE A 138 1.28 3.83 9.74
CA ILE A 138 0.39 2.66 9.75
C ILE A 138 -0.14 2.45 8.33
N GLU A 139 -0.13 1.21 7.88
CA GLU A 139 -0.86 0.75 6.72
C GLU A 139 -1.80 -0.37 7.15
N VAL A 140 -2.93 -0.55 6.48
CA VAL A 140 -3.94 -1.54 6.89
C VAL A 140 -4.38 -2.40 5.72
N LEU A 141 -4.71 -3.67 6.00
CA LEU A 141 -5.43 -4.51 5.05
C LEU A 141 -6.94 -4.39 5.28
N ILE A 142 -7.65 -4.06 4.22
CA ILE A 142 -9.10 -4.16 4.13
C ILE A 142 -9.41 -5.53 3.50
N GLU A 143 -9.65 -6.49 4.35
CA GLU A 143 -9.74 -7.91 3.96
C GLU A 143 -10.87 -8.66 4.68
N THR A 144 -11.77 -7.90 5.31
CA THR A 144 -12.99 -8.44 5.90
C THR A 144 -14.20 -7.67 5.43
N THR A 145 -15.37 -8.31 5.46
CA THR A 145 -16.65 -7.63 5.17
C THR A 145 -16.90 -6.49 6.15
N LEU A 146 -16.49 -6.64 7.41
CA LEU A 146 -16.58 -5.58 8.42
C LEU A 146 -15.69 -4.40 8.06
N GLY A 147 -14.42 -4.64 7.70
CA GLY A 147 -13.48 -3.60 7.29
C GLY A 147 -13.97 -2.86 6.04
N MET A 148 -14.48 -3.59 5.05
CA MET A 148 -15.03 -2.98 3.85
C MET A 148 -16.31 -2.16 4.14
N ALA A 149 -17.18 -2.63 5.03
CA ALA A 149 -18.36 -1.88 5.43
C ALA A 149 -18.00 -0.56 6.13
N ASN A 150 -16.87 -0.50 6.84
CA ASN A 150 -16.40 0.66 7.57
C ASN A 150 -15.26 1.43 6.84
N VAL A 151 -14.94 1.11 5.60
CA VAL A 151 -13.74 1.59 4.91
C VAL A 151 -13.62 3.10 4.87
N MET A 152 -14.74 3.84 4.74
CA MET A 152 -14.76 5.30 4.75
C MET A 152 -14.43 5.87 6.13
N ASP A 153 -14.95 5.27 7.22
CA ASP A 153 -14.64 5.70 8.59
C ASP A 153 -13.19 5.36 8.95
N ILE A 154 -12.72 4.17 8.57
CA ILE A 154 -11.32 3.75 8.70
C ILE A 154 -10.40 4.76 8.01
N ALA A 155 -10.69 5.15 6.76
CA ALA A 155 -9.90 6.13 6.02
C ALA A 155 -9.88 7.49 6.72
N LYS A 156 -11.07 8.00 7.07
CA LYS A 156 -11.23 9.32 7.67
C LYS A 156 -10.51 9.42 9.01
N LYS A 157 -10.83 8.52 9.92
CA LYS A 157 -10.26 8.53 11.27
C LYS A 157 -8.79 8.11 11.28
N GLY A 158 -8.45 7.12 10.48
CA GLY A 158 -7.07 6.68 10.34
C GLY A 158 -6.15 7.79 9.83
N ARG A 159 -6.64 8.64 8.90
CA ARG A 159 -5.89 9.80 8.42
C ARG A 159 -5.59 10.83 9.52
N GLU A 160 -6.51 11.01 10.47
CA GLU A 160 -6.32 11.89 11.64
C GLU A 160 -5.23 11.34 12.57
N GLU A 161 -5.03 10.03 12.57
CA GLU A 161 -3.99 9.35 13.36
C GLU A 161 -2.64 9.31 12.61
N ARG A 162 -2.33 8.22 11.94
CA ARG A 162 -1.08 8.03 11.17
C ARG A 162 -1.20 7.06 10.01
N LEU A 163 -2.43 6.80 9.54
CA LEU A 163 -2.67 5.92 8.41
C LEU A 163 -2.09 6.52 7.12
N GLU A 164 -1.30 5.72 6.39
CA GLU A 164 -0.66 6.13 5.15
C GLU A 164 -1.24 5.41 3.92
N ALA A 165 -1.62 4.14 4.05
CA ALA A 165 -2.15 3.35 2.94
C ALA A 165 -3.18 2.32 3.38
N MET A 166 -4.02 1.90 2.42
CA MET A 166 -4.88 0.74 2.53
C MET A 166 -4.55 -0.26 1.44
N HIS A 167 -4.49 -1.53 1.80
CA HIS A 167 -4.24 -2.65 0.91
C HIS A 167 -5.50 -3.50 0.78
N PHE A 168 -5.80 -3.99 -0.42
CA PHE A 168 -6.94 -4.86 -0.63
C PHE A 168 -6.53 -6.33 -0.44
N GLY A 169 -6.82 -6.90 0.72
CA GLY A 169 -6.48 -8.28 1.06
C GLY A 169 -7.48 -9.27 0.46
N VAL A 170 -7.41 -9.51 -0.85
CA VAL A 170 -8.41 -10.25 -1.63
C VAL A 170 -8.66 -11.68 -1.16
N ALA A 171 -7.67 -12.37 -0.57
CA ALA A 171 -7.81 -13.75 -0.10
C ALA A 171 -8.80 -13.86 1.06
N ASP A 172 -8.54 -13.15 2.14
CA ASP A 172 -9.40 -13.13 3.31
C ASP A 172 -10.71 -12.39 3.05
N TYR A 173 -10.69 -11.38 2.18
CA TYR A 173 -11.93 -10.72 1.74
C TYR A 173 -12.86 -11.70 1.04
N ALA A 174 -12.34 -12.54 0.14
CA ALA A 174 -13.12 -13.59 -0.52
C ALA A 174 -13.72 -14.59 0.50
N ALA A 175 -12.91 -15.02 1.47
CA ALA A 175 -13.36 -15.91 2.54
C ALA A 175 -14.43 -15.23 3.42
N SER A 176 -14.24 -13.98 3.81
CA SER A 176 -15.18 -13.19 4.61
C SER A 176 -16.51 -12.97 3.87
N CYS A 177 -16.48 -12.76 2.55
CA CYS A 177 -17.66 -12.68 1.70
C CYS A 177 -18.29 -14.03 1.40
N ARG A 178 -17.63 -15.15 1.73
CA ARG A 178 -17.99 -16.52 1.30
C ARG A 178 -18.05 -16.62 -0.24
N ALA A 179 -17.18 -15.88 -0.94
CA ALA A 179 -17.13 -15.87 -2.37
C ALA A 179 -16.54 -17.18 -2.92
N ARG A 180 -17.04 -17.62 -4.09
CA ARG A 180 -16.45 -18.75 -4.80
C ARG A 180 -15.25 -18.27 -5.60
N THR A 181 -14.07 -18.71 -5.22
CA THR A 181 -12.82 -18.39 -5.93
C THR A 181 -11.95 -19.65 -6.01
N THR A 182 -11.21 -19.80 -7.10
CA THR A 182 -10.27 -20.89 -7.31
C THR A 182 -8.82 -20.44 -7.23
N VAL A 183 -8.58 -19.15 -7.48
CA VAL A 183 -7.24 -18.52 -7.41
C VAL A 183 -7.36 -17.21 -6.64
N ILE A 184 -6.46 -16.97 -5.69
CA ILE A 184 -6.39 -15.73 -4.93
C ILE A 184 -6.20 -14.55 -5.91
N GLY A 185 -7.14 -13.60 -5.91
CA GLY A 185 -7.12 -12.46 -6.82
C GLY A 185 -7.54 -12.74 -8.28
N GLY A 186 -7.78 -14.01 -8.60
CA GLY A 186 -8.30 -14.40 -9.92
C GLY A 186 -9.78 -14.07 -10.10
N LEU A 187 -10.21 -14.01 -11.35
CA LEU A 187 -11.61 -13.81 -11.71
C LEU A 187 -12.37 -15.14 -11.73
N ASN A 188 -13.62 -15.12 -11.30
CA ASN A 188 -14.51 -16.25 -11.43
C ASN A 188 -15.22 -16.18 -12.81
N PRO A 189 -15.06 -17.17 -13.69
CA PRO A 189 -15.68 -17.15 -15.01
C PRO A 189 -17.21 -17.19 -14.98
N ASP A 190 -17.81 -17.64 -13.88
CA ASP A 190 -19.27 -17.67 -13.70
C ASP A 190 -19.84 -16.30 -13.30
N TYR A 191 -18.98 -15.32 -12.96
CA TYR A 191 -19.41 -13.97 -12.64
C TYR A 191 -19.16 -13.03 -13.83
N PRO A 192 -20.18 -12.29 -14.30
CA PRO A 192 -20.01 -11.40 -15.44
C PRO A 192 -19.18 -10.18 -15.05
N GLY A 193 -17.92 -10.17 -15.45
CA GLY A 193 -16.96 -9.09 -15.16
C GLY A 193 -16.02 -9.40 -14.01
N ASP A 194 -15.67 -8.39 -13.26
CA ASP A 194 -14.73 -8.47 -12.13
C ASP A 194 -15.50 -8.44 -10.79
N GLN A 195 -15.58 -9.58 -10.11
CA GLN A 195 -16.26 -9.69 -8.82
C GLN A 195 -15.61 -8.84 -7.69
N TRP A 196 -14.37 -8.43 -7.87
CA TRP A 196 -13.64 -7.60 -6.90
C TRP A 196 -13.83 -6.10 -7.12
N HIS A 197 -14.32 -5.71 -8.30
CA HIS A 197 -14.43 -4.31 -8.73
C HIS A 197 -15.13 -3.41 -7.72
N ALA A 198 -16.23 -3.86 -7.13
CA ALA A 198 -16.98 -3.05 -6.16
C ALA A 198 -16.13 -2.75 -4.91
N GLY A 199 -15.48 -3.75 -4.33
CA GLY A 199 -14.60 -3.59 -3.17
C GLY A 199 -13.38 -2.72 -3.47
N LEU A 200 -12.70 -2.99 -4.58
CA LEU A 200 -11.56 -2.19 -5.04
C LEU A 200 -11.95 -0.73 -5.23
N SER A 201 -13.05 -0.45 -5.92
CA SER A 201 -13.52 0.91 -6.15
C SER A 201 -13.92 1.63 -4.87
N GLN A 202 -14.59 0.94 -3.95
CA GLN A 202 -15.00 1.53 -2.67
C GLN A 202 -13.79 1.91 -1.82
N MET A 203 -12.79 1.01 -1.70
CA MET A 203 -11.55 1.27 -0.99
C MET A 203 -10.74 2.41 -1.64
N LEU A 204 -10.63 2.40 -2.98
CA LEU A 204 -9.95 3.48 -3.70
C LEU A 204 -10.57 4.85 -3.43
N VAL A 205 -11.91 4.95 -3.51
CA VAL A 205 -12.61 6.21 -3.21
C VAL A 205 -12.32 6.67 -1.78
N ALA A 206 -12.33 5.75 -0.81
CA ALA A 206 -11.98 6.07 0.57
C ALA A 206 -10.54 6.59 0.70
N CYS A 207 -9.58 5.91 0.06
CA CYS A 207 -8.18 6.36 0.05
C CYS A 207 -8.04 7.76 -0.54
N ARG A 208 -8.59 7.98 -1.73
CA ARG A 208 -8.43 9.27 -2.44
C ARG A 208 -9.14 10.42 -1.75
N ALA A 209 -10.32 10.18 -1.13
CA ALA A 209 -11.05 11.18 -0.38
C ALA A 209 -10.25 11.73 0.81
N PHE A 210 -9.36 10.92 1.40
CA PHE A 210 -8.59 11.29 2.59
C PHE A 210 -7.08 11.36 2.37
N GLY A 211 -6.63 11.39 1.11
CA GLY A 211 -5.23 11.56 0.74
C GLY A 211 -4.33 10.36 1.05
N LEU A 212 -4.90 9.16 1.18
CA LEU A 212 -4.19 7.91 1.43
C LEU A 212 -3.76 7.24 0.13
N ARG A 213 -2.70 6.41 0.20
CA ARG A 213 -2.33 5.51 -0.90
C ARG A 213 -3.26 4.30 -0.94
N ALA A 214 -3.51 3.78 -2.15
CA ALA A 214 -4.31 2.59 -2.39
C ALA A 214 -3.44 1.52 -3.06
N ILE A 215 -3.33 0.35 -2.45
CA ILE A 215 -2.49 -0.74 -2.89
C ILE A 215 -3.36 -1.97 -3.18
N ASP A 216 -3.16 -2.57 -4.34
CA ASP A 216 -3.81 -3.81 -4.72
C ASP A 216 -3.14 -5.02 -4.06
N GLY A 217 -3.92 -6.04 -3.75
CA GLY A 217 -3.50 -7.19 -3.00
C GLY A 217 -2.76 -8.27 -3.82
N PRO A 218 -2.59 -9.46 -3.24
CA PRO A 218 -1.88 -10.56 -3.88
C PRO A 218 -2.63 -11.16 -5.06
N PHE A 219 -1.85 -11.83 -5.93
CA PHE A 219 -2.34 -12.78 -6.92
C PHE A 219 -1.64 -14.13 -6.67
N GLY A 220 -2.43 -15.19 -6.44
CA GLY A 220 -1.92 -16.42 -5.85
C GLY A 220 -1.14 -17.32 -6.79
N ASP A 221 -1.42 -17.30 -8.10
CA ASP A 221 -0.70 -18.13 -9.07
C ASP A 221 0.51 -17.38 -9.64
N PHE A 222 1.67 -17.58 -9.03
CA PHE A 222 2.91 -16.96 -9.50
C PHE A 222 3.51 -17.65 -10.76
N ASN A 223 2.90 -18.73 -11.26
CA ASN A 223 3.24 -19.36 -12.53
C ASN A 223 2.39 -18.82 -13.70
N ASP A 224 1.44 -17.95 -13.42
CA ASP A 224 0.61 -17.28 -14.42
C ASP A 224 0.89 -15.76 -14.45
N PRO A 225 1.97 -15.34 -15.13
CA PRO A 225 2.34 -13.93 -15.21
C PRO A 225 1.32 -13.08 -16.01
N GLU A 226 0.62 -13.67 -16.97
CA GLU A 226 -0.36 -12.95 -17.79
C GLU A 226 -1.56 -12.52 -16.94
N SER A 227 -2.14 -13.41 -16.18
CA SER A 227 -3.24 -13.09 -15.27
C SER A 227 -2.82 -12.13 -14.15
N TYR A 228 -1.56 -12.21 -13.66
CA TYR A 228 -1.02 -11.23 -12.72
C TYR A 228 -0.97 -9.83 -13.34
N ILE A 229 -0.44 -9.71 -14.56
CA ILE A 229 -0.35 -8.44 -15.30
C ILE A 229 -1.74 -7.86 -15.55
N ASP A 230 -2.70 -8.70 -15.94
CA ASP A 230 -4.07 -8.26 -16.20
C ASP A 230 -4.74 -7.75 -14.91
N ALA A 231 -4.53 -8.43 -13.77
CA ALA A 231 -4.99 -7.96 -12.48
C ALA A 231 -4.33 -6.60 -12.11
N ALA A 232 -3.01 -6.48 -12.28
CA ALA A 232 -2.28 -5.24 -12.02
C ALA A 232 -2.77 -4.08 -12.90
N LYS A 233 -2.99 -4.32 -14.20
CA LYS A 233 -3.52 -3.32 -15.14
C LYS A 233 -4.91 -2.84 -14.76
N ARG A 234 -5.79 -3.74 -14.29
CA ARG A 234 -7.10 -3.33 -13.77
C ARG A 234 -6.98 -2.44 -12.54
N GLY A 235 -6.11 -2.79 -11.60
CA GLY A 235 -5.80 -1.94 -10.43
C GLY A 235 -5.26 -0.58 -10.83
N ALA A 236 -4.26 -0.53 -11.71
CA ALA A 236 -3.67 0.70 -12.21
C ALA A 236 -4.69 1.58 -12.94
N ALA A 237 -5.57 0.98 -13.76
CA ALA A 237 -6.64 1.69 -14.47
C ALA A 237 -7.69 2.29 -13.52
N LEU A 238 -7.96 1.66 -12.37
CA LEU A 238 -8.79 2.21 -11.31
C LEU A 238 -8.09 3.37 -10.58
N GLY A 239 -6.76 3.36 -10.50
CA GLY A 239 -5.97 4.38 -9.80
C GLY A 239 -5.21 3.88 -8.58
N PHE A 240 -5.02 2.58 -8.44
CA PHE A 240 -4.11 2.00 -7.45
C PHE A 240 -2.66 2.37 -7.78
N GLU A 241 -1.79 2.40 -6.78
CA GLU A 241 -0.39 2.84 -6.91
C GLU A 241 0.60 1.67 -6.96
N GLY A 242 0.15 0.47 -6.62
CA GLY A 242 0.98 -0.73 -6.62
C GLY A 242 0.20 -1.99 -6.29
N LYS A 243 0.93 -3.10 -6.24
CA LYS A 243 0.38 -4.43 -6.02
C LYS A 243 1.35 -5.31 -5.23
N TRP A 244 0.79 -6.23 -4.43
CA TRP A 244 1.60 -7.23 -3.74
C TRP A 244 2.26 -8.22 -4.70
N ALA A 245 3.50 -8.56 -4.38
CA ALA A 245 4.26 -9.65 -4.94
C ALA A 245 4.49 -10.70 -3.84
N ILE A 246 3.93 -11.89 -4.00
CA ILE A 246 4.13 -13.03 -3.08
C ILE A 246 5.28 -13.94 -3.54
N HIS A 247 5.82 -13.67 -4.71
CA HIS A 247 6.98 -14.34 -5.28
C HIS A 247 7.85 -13.34 -6.04
N PRO A 248 9.19 -13.50 -6.05
CA PRO A 248 10.09 -12.56 -6.73
C PRO A 248 9.79 -12.36 -8.22
N SER A 249 9.25 -13.37 -8.93
CA SER A 249 8.87 -13.25 -10.34
C SER A 249 7.77 -12.23 -10.63
N GLN A 250 7.02 -11.80 -9.61
CA GLN A 250 5.94 -10.82 -9.76
C GLN A 250 6.42 -9.37 -9.61
N ILE A 251 7.64 -9.14 -9.08
CA ILE A 251 8.14 -7.80 -8.74
C ILE A 251 8.27 -6.93 -10.01
N GLU A 252 9.00 -7.42 -11.02
CA GLU A 252 9.21 -6.66 -12.26
C GLU A 252 7.90 -6.42 -13.00
N LEU A 253 6.98 -7.38 -12.96
CA LEU A 253 5.66 -7.26 -13.59
C LEU A 253 4.86 -6.11 -12.96
N ALA A 254 4.88 -5.99 -11.63
CA ALA A 254 4.26 -4.89 -10.93
C ALA A 254 4.95 -3.57 -11.23
N ASN A 255 6.28 -3.53 -11.14
CA ASN A 255 7.07 -2.33 -11.43
C ASN A 255 6.79 -1.78 -12.83
N GLU A 256 6.71 -2.66 -13.83
CA GLU A 256 6.40 -2.27 -15.22
C GLU A 256 4.99 -1.67 -15.33
N VAL A 257 3.98 -2.34 -14.77
CA VAL A 257 2.57 -1.91 -14.88
C VAL A 257 2.33 -0.58 -14.15
N TYR A 258 2.91 -0.40 -12.95
CA TYR A 258 2.69 0.80 -12.13
C TYR A 258 3.69 1.93 -12.40
N THR A 259 4.64 1.74 -13.31
CA THR A 259 5.46 2.85 -13.82
C THR A 259 4.72 3.53 -14.98
N PRO A 260 4.39 4.83 -14.87
CA PRO A 260 3.73 5.53 -15.95
C PRO A 260 4.60 5.53 -17.21
N PRO A 261 4.03 5.25 -18.41
CA PRO A 261 4.76 5.38 -19.67
C PRO A 261 5.32 6.79 -19.86
N GLU A 262 6.53 6.93 -20.41
CA GLU A 262 7.17 8.23 -20.65
C GLU A 262 6.29 9.19 -21.49
N SER A 263 5.53 8.63 -22.43
CA SER A 263 4.57 9.39 -23.23
C SER A 263 3.45 10.01 -22.39
N GLU A 264 2.98 9.33 -21.34
CA GLU A 264 1.95 9.88 -20.44
C GLU A 264 2.53 10.95 -19.52
N VAL A 265 3.75 10.74 -19.02
CA VAL A 265 4.49 11.72 -18.20
C VAL A 265 4.72 13.00 -19.01
N THR A 266 5.26 12.87 -20.24
CA THR A 266 5.49 14.00 -21.13
C THR A 266 4.20 14.75 -21.45
N HIS A 267 3.11 14.01 -21.75
CA HIS A 267 1.82 14.61 -22.02
C HIS A 267 1.27 15.37 -20.81
N ALA A 268 1.37 14.81 -19.61
CA ALA A 268 0.94 15.46 -18.39
C ALA A 268 1.75 16.75 -18.11
N GLN A 269 3.06 16.73 -18.31
CA GLN A 269 3.91 17.91 -18.20
C GLN A 269 3.49 19.02 -19.17
N GLN A 270 3.24 18.67 -20.43
CA GLN A 270 2.78 19.61 -21.45
C GLN A 270 1.42 20.25 -21.06
N ILE A 271 0.50 19.46 -20.49
CA ILE A 271 -0.78 19.98 -19.99
C ILE A 271 -0.54 20.99 -18.86
N LEU A 272 0.33 20.70 -17.91
CA LEU A 272 0.65 21.61 -16.80
C LEU A 272 1.25 22.94 -17.30
N ILE A 273 2.20 22.87 -18.24
CA ILE A 273 2.80 24.05 -18.87
C ILE A 273 1.71 24.90 -19.57
N ALA A 274 0.88 24.26 -20.39
CA ALA A 274 -0.18 24.97 -21.12
C ALA A 274 -1.21 25.61 -20.20
N LEU A 275 -1.51 25.00 -19.05
CA LEU A 275 -2.42 25.58 -18.05
C LEU A 275 -1.80 26.78 -17.33
N ASP A 276 -0.51 26.71 -17.01
CA ASP A 276 0.21 27.83 -16.37
C ASP A 276 0.29 29.04 -17.32
N GLU A 277 0.56 28.79 -18.61
CA GLU A 277 0.54 29.84 -19.66
C GLU A 277 -0.86 30.43 -19.82
N ALA A 278 -1.90 29.61 -19.90
CA ALA A 278 -3.27 30.08 -20.00
C ALA A 278 -3.70 30.92 -18.78
N ALA A 279 -3.27 30.52 -17.57
CA ALA A 279 -3.54 31.27 -16.35
C ALA A 279 -2.85 32.65 -16.36
N LYS A 280 -1.60 32.76 -16.83
CA LYS A 280 -0.88 34.02 -17.00
C LYS A 280 -1.59 34.98 -17.98
N GLU A 281 -2.28 34.43 -18.97
CA GLU A 281 -3.08 35.18 -19.95
C GLU A 281 -4.53 35.42 -19.51
N GLY A 282 -4.90 35.08 -18.26
CA GLY A 282 -6.25 35.25 -17.71
C GLY A 282 -7.29 34.26 -18.26
N ARG A 283 -6.84 33.15 -18.87
CA ARG A 283 -7.72 32.11 -19.41
C ARG A 283 -7.84 30.96 -18.41
N GLY A 284 -9.06 30.50 -18.17
CA GLY A 284 -9.35 29.40 -17.22
C GLY A 284 -9.17 27.99 -17.80
N ALA A 285 -8.83 27.85 -19.09
CA ALA A 285 -8.63 26.58 -19.77
C ALA A 285 -7.55 26.70 -20.85
N ALA A 286 -6.79 25.63 -21.05
CA ALA A 286 -5.82 25.51 -22.14
C ALA A 286 -6.34 24.52 -23.20
N GLN A 287 -6.08 24.81 -24.47
CA GLN A 287 -6.36 23.91 -25.58
C GLN A 287 -5.05 23.25 -26.03
N GLN A 288 -5.01 21.91 -25.96
CA GLN A 288 -3.90 21.12 -26.48
C GLN A 288 -4.46 20.06 -27.42
N SER A 289 -3.94 20.05 -28.67
CA SER A 289 -4.27 19.07 -29.73
C SER A 289 -5.74 18.58 -29.76
N ARG A 290 -6.70 19.46 -30.09
CA ARG A 290 -8.15 19.16 -30.24
C ARG A 290 -8.89 18.68 -28.98
N ARG A 291 -8.25 18.64 -27.79
CA ARG A 291 -8.95 18.38 -26.50
C ARG A 291 -8.78 19.58 -25.58
N MET A 292 -9.86 19.99 -24.94
CA MET A 292 -9.79 21.02 -23.89
C MET A 292 -9.36 20.35 -22.58
N SER A 293 -8.35 20.94 -21.94
CA SER A 293 -7.89 20.55 -20.59
C SER A 293 -8.14 21.71 -19.63
N GLY A 294 -8.92 21.48 -18.59
CA GLY A 294 -9.18 22.45 -17.52
C GLY A 294 -8.47 22.04 -16.23
N HIS A 295 -8.48 22.92 -15.22
CA HIS A 295 -7.86 22.66 -13.92
C HIS A 295 -8.27 21.32 -13.28
N GLY A 296 -9.50 20.85 -13.50
CA GLY A 296 -10.00 19.59 -12.96
C GLY A 296 -9.35 18.33 -13.56
N THR A 297 -8.82 18.41 -14.79
CA THR A 297 -8.17 17.26 -15.46
C THR A 297 -6.72 17.06 -15.05
N CYS A 298 -6.06 18.08 -14.50
CA CYS A 298 -4.67 17.99 -14.04
C CYS A 298 -4.56 17.63 -12.57
N ALA A 299 -5.53 17.95 -11.73
CA ALA A 299 -5.50 17.62 -10.30
C ALA A 299 -5.49 16.11 -10.03
N GLY A 300 -6.07 15.30 -10.93
CA GLY A 300 -6.06 13.84 -10.82
C GLY A 300 -4.78 13.17 -11.34
N ARG A 301 -3.89 13.90 -12.02
CA ARG A 301 -2.64 13.35 -12.60
C ARG A 301 -1.36 13.85 -11.93
N ALA A 302 -1.47 14.72 -10.94
CA ALA A 302 -0.35 15.11 -10.08
C ALA A 302 -0.09 14.05 -9.00
N SER A 303 -0.09 12.77 -9.38
CA SER A 303 0.47 11.71 -8.55
C SER A 303 1.98 11.88 -8.42
N PRO A 304 2.58 11.52 -7.26
CA PRO A 304 3.98 11.83 -6.91
C PRO A 304 5.04 11.31 -7.86
N GLY A 305 4.71 10.39 -8.77
CA GLY A 305 5.60 9.90 -9.83
C GLY A 305 5.92 10.92 -10.94
N CYS A 306 5.26 12.10 -10.97
CA CYS A 306 5.50 13.14 -11.97
C CYS A 306 6.50 14.22 -11.53
N ARG A 307 7.20 14.05 -10.41
CA ARG A 307 8.31 14.95 -10.06
C ARG A 307 9.57 14.49 -10.78
N PRO A 308 10.33 15.38 -11.44
CA PRO A 308 11.64 15.02 -11.96
C PRO A 308 12.50 14.54 -10.80
N LEU A 309 13.11 13.38 -10.97
CA LEU A 309 14.21 12.91 -10.14
C LEU A 309 15.37 13.91 -10.31
N HIS A 310 15.68 14.65 -9.26
CA HIS A 310 16.95 15.37 -9.11
C HIS A 310 17.94 14.50 -8.38
#